data_ff9a46c5c0350b35a78b4947b545eab2
#
_entry.id   ff9a46c5c0350b35a78b4947b545eab2
#
_cell.length_a   1.000
_cell.length_b   1.000
_cell.length_c   1.000
_cell.angle_alpha   90.00
_cell.angle_beta   90.00
_cell.angle_gamma   90.00
#
_symmetry.space_group_name_H-M   'P 1'
#
loop_
_entity.id
_entity.type
_entity.pdbx_description
1 polymer ?
#
loop_
_entity_poly.entity_id
_entity_poly.type
_entity_poly.pdbx_seq_one_letter_code
_entity_poly.pdbx_strand_id
1 'polypeptide(L)'
;VSYCRQMCEMNEQLRNSIHASKGVVGGSLSIGTSINYCRYRLPSVMRLYTEQYPQVDISISTGHSQTLFRQLSERKFPLAILRGEYPWEEGRILLSSEPVCFVCSRENADRDPAEYPYISHRTDPEEEKRLSQWVQENGFNIQNSRMMLDDINSCREMAAAGLGWSTLPAICLGDFPGKVVPLFLKDGTPLRRNTWLFYHADSYELLQVQKFLETIEQYERNTGIQIASGSGFRSH
;
A
#
# COMPACT_ATOMS: atom_id res chain seq x y z
N VAL A 1 -5.36 -5.61 33.82
CA VAL A 1 -5.05 -5.24 32.42
C VAL A 1 -6.15 -4.34 31.82
N SER A 2 -7.45 -4.60 32.05
CA SER A 2 -8.57 -3.81 31.51
C SER A 2 -8.58 -2.36 32.01
N TYR A 3 -8.43 -2.15 33.33
CA TYR A 3 -8.45 -0.82 33.95
C TYR A 3 -7.30 0.08 33.49
N CYS A 4 -6.08 -0.47 33.34
CA CYS A 4 -4.94 0.32 32.84
C CYS A 4 -5.17 0.82 31.41
N ARG A 5 -5.79 -0.03 30.56
CA ARG A 5 -6.14 0.37 29.19
C ARG A 5 -7.18 1.49 29.19
N GLN A 6 -8.23 1.38 29.98
CA GLN A 6 -9.27 2.41 30.12
C GLN A 6 -8.68 3.73 30.64
N MET A 7 -7.77 3.69 31.61
CA MET A 7 -7.09 4.90 32.10
C MET A 7 -6.23 5.55 31.02
N CYS A 8 -5.51 4.76 30.20
CA CYS A 8 -4.75 5.30 29.08
C CYS A 8 -5.67 5.97 28.05
N GLU A 9 -6.75 5.31 27.66
CA GLU A 9 -7.74 5.84 26.70
C GLU A 9 -8.39 7.14 27.23
N MET A 10 -8.77 7.19 28.51
CA MET A 10 -9.30 8.43 29.13
C MET A 10 -8.28 9.56 29.17
N ASN A 11 -7.00 9.24 29.44
CA ASN A 11 -5.94 10.25 29.43
C ASN A 11 -5.69 10.81 28.03
N GLU A 12 -5.71 9.96 27.00
CA GLU A 12 -5.63 10.39 25.60
C GLU A 12 -6.81 11.28 25.19
N GLN A 13 -8.02 10.91 25.55
CA GLN A 13 -9.22 11.72 25.30
C GLN A 13 -9.15 13.08 25.99
N LEU A 14 -8.69 13.12 27.24
CA LEU A 14 -8.51 14.38 27.99
C LEU A 14 -7.46 15.27 27.31
N ARG A 15 -6.32 14.72 26.92
CA ARG A 15 -5.27 15.47 26.19
C ARG A 15 -5.80 16.03 24.88
N ASN A 16 -6.50 15.22 24.10
CA ASN A 16 -7.11 15.64 22.83
C ASN A 16 -8.12 16.79 23.06
N SER A 17 -8.94 16.70 24.11
CA SER A 17 -9.92 17.75 24.46
C SER A 17 -9.26 19.06 24.89
N ILE A 18 -8.15 18.99 25.63
CA ILE A 18 -7.37 20.17 26.04
C ILE A 18 -6.74 20.86 24.81
N HIS A 19 -6.19 20.11 23.88
CA HIS A 19 -5.62 20.68 22.65
C HIS A 19 -6.69 21.32 21.78
N ALA A 20 -7.84 20.62 21.60
CA ALA A 20 -8.98 21.13 20.84
C ALA A 20 -9.52 22.46 21.42
N SER A 21 -9.62 22.58 22.76
CA SER A 21 -10.10 23.80 23.42
C SER A 21 -9.17 25.01 23.22
N LYS A 22 -7.89 24.76 22.94
CA LYS A 22 -6.88 25.80 22.67
C LYS A 22 -6.75 26.13 21.17
N GLY A 23 -7.49 25.45 20.29
CA GLY A 23 -7.36 25.60 18.84
C GLY A 23 -6.00 25.11 18.29
N VAL A 24 -5.26 24.32 19.07
CA VAL A 24 -3.95 23.78 18.70
C VAL A 24 -4.11 22.35 18.25
N VAL A 25 -3.55 22.01 17.08
CA VAL A 25 -3.50 20.63 16.59
C VAL A 25 -2.44 19.88 17.40
N GLY A 26 -2.89 18.97 18.27
CA GLY A 26 -2.02 18.21 19.16
C GLY A 26 -2.74 16.95 19.66
N GLY A 27 -2.09 16.20 20.54
CA GLY A 27 -2.60 14.94 21.07
C GLY A 27 -1.98 13.73 20.37
N SER A 28 -2.63 12.55 20.42
CA SER A 28 -2.12 11.31 19.84
C SER A 28 -2.77 10.99 18.50
N LEU A 29 -1.97 10.48 17.54
CA LEU A 29 -2.41 9.95 16.26
C LEU A 29 -1.83 8.54 16.07
N SER A 30 -2.69 7.54 16.09
CA SER A 30 -2.32 6.14 15.84
C SER A 30 -2.73 5.72 14.42
N ILE A 31 -1.82 5.16 13.65
CA ILE A 31 -2.01 4.84 12.23
C ILE A 31 -1.68 3.36 11.98
N GLY A 32 -2.64 2.60 11.42
CA GLY A 32 -2.35 1.32 10.78
C GLY A 32 -1.92 1.54 9.32
N THR A 33 -0.85 0.91 8.86
CA THR A 33 -0.42 1.08 7.46
C THR A 33 0.19 -0.17 6.86
N SER A 34 -0.14 -0.44 5.60
CA SER A 34 0.50 -1.52 4.85
C SER A 34 2.01 -1.30 4.73
N ILE A 35 2.78 -2.38 4.79
CA ILE A 35 4.26 -2.35 4.75
C ILE A 35 4.78 -1.51 3.59
N ASN A 36 4.24 -1.72 2.38
CA ASN A 36 4.70 -1.02 1.19
C ASN A 36 4.39 0.47 1.20
N TYR A 37 3.19 0.87 1.65
CA TYR A 37 2.86 2.28 1.76
C TYR A 37 3.73 2.96 2.83
N CYS A 38 3.93 2.31 3.97
CA CYS A 38 4.83 2.78 5.02
C CYS A 38 6.26 2.99 4.52
N ARG A 39 6.76 2.09 3.66
CA ARG A 39 8.14 2.15 3.15
C ARG A 39 8.34 3.23 2.09
N TYR A 40 7.41 3.37 1.15
CA TYR A 40 7.65 4.14 -0.08
C TYR A 40 6.95 5.49 -0.12
N ARG A 41 5.88 5.70 0.65
CA ARG A 41 5.05 6.92 0.56
C ARG A 41 4.92 7.65 1.90
N LEU A 42 4.63 6.92 2.96
CA LEU A 42 4.37 7.50 4.27
C LEU A 42 5.49 8.39 4.81
N PRO A 43 6.79 8.11 4.63
CA PRO A 43 7.84 8.97 5.15
C PRO A 43 7.74 10.43 4.67
N SER A 44 7.41 10.63 3.39
CA SER A 44 7.23 11.98 2.83
C SER A 44 5.99 12.67 3.36
N VAL A 45 4.89 11.93 3.52
CA VAL A 45 3.66 12.44 4.16
C VAL A 45 3.93 12.84 5.61
N MET A 46 4.62 11.98 6.35
CA MET A 46 4.94 12.22 7.76
C MET A 46 5.83 13.45 7.96
N ARG A 47 6.81 13.64 7.07
CA ARG A 47 7.64 14.85 7.11
C ARG A 47 6.78 16.11 7.01
N LEU A 48 5.90 16.19 6.02
CA LEU A 48 5.00 17.35 5.84
C LEU A 48 4.08 17.54 7.04
N TYR A 49 3.54 16.44 7.57
CA TYR A 49 2.62 16.49 8.70
C TYR A 49 3.31 16.93 9.99
N THR A 50 4.48 16.36 10.32
CA THR A 50 5.20 16.68 11.56
C THR A 50 5.83 18.08 11.56
N GLU A 51 6.23 18.60 10.40
CA GLU A 51 6.67 19.98 10.24
C GLU A 51 5.55 20.98 10.55
N GLN A 52 4.31 20.67 10.17
CA GLN A 52 3.15 21.55 10.41
C GLN A 52 2.53 21.37 11.80
N TYR A 53 2.56 20.14 12.35
CA TYR A 53 1.88 19.79 13.60
C TYR A 53 2.83 19.08 14.59
N PRO A 54 3.86 19.78 15.08
CA PRO A 54 4.90 19.17 15.92
C PRO A 54 4.44 18.75 17.33
N GLN A 55 3.20 19.09 17.70
CA GLN A 55 2.63 18.72 19.01
C GLN A 55 1.78 17.44 18.96
N VAL A 56 1.80 16.71 17.83
CA VAL A 56 1.09 15.45 17.69
C VAL A 56 2.05 14.29 17.97
N ASP A 57 1.72 13.49 18.96
CA ASP A 57 2.41 12.23 19.26
C ASP A 57 1.93 11.15 18.29
N ILE A 58 2.83 10.58 17.50
CA ILE A 58 2.48 9.66 16.43
C ILE A 58 2.92 8.25 16.73
N SER A 59 2.01 7.29 16.57
CA SER A 59 2.31 5.87 16.59
C SER A 59 1.90 5.19 15.28
N ILE A 60 2.78 4.36 14.71
CA ILE A 60 2.54 3.68 13.44
C ILE A 60 2.68 2.17 13.63
N SER A 61 1.60 1.45 13.27
CA SER A 61 1.58 -0.02 13.23
C SER A 61 1.64 -0.48 11.79
N THR A 62 2.64 -1.29 11.43
CA THR A 62 2.79 -1.83 10.08
C THR A 62 2.39 -3.29 9.99
N GLY A 63 1.86 -3.71 8.85
CA GLY A 63 1.47 -5.10 8.66
C GLY A 63 0.84 -5.39 7.30
N HIS A 64 0.39 -6.62 7.12
CA HIS A 64 -0.43 -7.00 5.97
C HIS A 64 -1.83 -6.36 6.07
N SER A 65 -2.34 -5.86 4.94
CA SER A 65 -3.59 -5.11 4.89
C SER A 65 -4.77 -5.86 5.51
N GLN A 66 -4.89 -7.17 5.30
CA GLN A 66 -5.95 -7.98 5.90
C GLN A 66 -5.90 -8.00 7.46
N THR A 67 -4.70 -8.11 8.03
CA THR A 67 -4.52 -8.06 9.49
C THR A 67 -4.84 -6.67 10.03
N LEU A 68 -4.38 -5.64 9.35
CA LEU A 68 -4.64 -4.24 9.73
C LEU A 68 -6.13 -3.89 9.59
N PHE A 69 -6.83 -4.40 8.56
CA PHE A 69 -8.26 -4.21 8.41
C PHE A 69 -9.04 -4.76 9.60
N ARG A 70 -8.71 -5.99 10.04
CA ARG A 70 -9.30 -6.55 11.26
C ARG A 70 -9.01 -5.69 12.49
N GLN A 71 -7.78 -5.21 12.65
CA GLN A 71 -7.39 -4.34 13.76
C GLN A 71 -8.10 -2.99 13.73
N LEU A 72 -8.32 -2.41 12.54
CA LEU A 72 -9.15 -1.21 12.37
C LEU A 72 -10.59 -1.50 12.82
N SER A 73 -11.19 -2.61 12.37
CA SER A 73 -12.54 -3.02 12.80
C SER A 73 -12.64 -3.26 14.32
N GLU A 74 -11.55 -3.70 14.95
CA GLU A 74 -11.42 -3.84 16.41
C GLU A 74 -11.08 -2.50 17.11
N ARG A 75 -11.09 -1.37 16.40
CA ARG A 75 -10.76 -0.02 16.90
C ARG A 75 -9.39 0.11 17.57
N LYS A 76 -8.38 -0.66 17.11
CA LYS A 76 -7.01 -0.53 17.64
C LYS A 76 -6.30 0.75 17.22
N PHE A 77 -6.77 1.37 16.16
CA PHE A 77 -6.36 2.69 15.67
C PHE A 77 -7.53 3.38 14.98
N PRO A 78 -7.57 4.72 14.96
CA PRO A 78 -8.65 5.51 14.38
C PRO A 78 -8.71 5.44 12.85
N LEU A 79 -7.58 5.16 12.20
CA LEU A 79 -7.46 5.11 10.75
C LEU A 79 -6.41 4.09 10.29
N ALA A 80 -6.57 3.59 9.06
CA ALA A 80 -5.61 2.68 8.45
C ALA A 80 -5.45 2.94 6.94
N ILE A 81 -4.22 2.78 6.45
CA ILE A 81 -3.85 2.87 5.03
C ILE A 81 -3.59 1.46 4.50
N LEU A 82 -4.53 0.96 3.73
CA LEU A 82 -4.58 -0.44 3.29
C LEU A 82 -4.52 -0.54 1.78
N ARG A 83 -3.98 -1.65 1.30
CA ARG A 83 -3.90 -1.97 -0.14
C ARG A 83 -4.86 -3.10 -0.47
N GLY A 84 -5.69 -2.90 -1.50
CA GLY A 84 -6.79 -3.79 -1.90
C GLY A 84 -8.14 -3.25 -1.49
N GLU A 85 -9.19 -4.02 -1.82
CA GLU A 85 -10.57 -3.65 -1.54
C GLU A 85 -11.05 -4.32 -0.24
N TYR A 86 -11.70 -3.52 0.61
CA TYR A 86 -12.26 -3.97 1.88
C TYR A 86 -13.67 -3.43 2.07
N PRO A 87 -14.61 -4.23 2.61
CA PRO A 87 -15.95 -3.78 2.92
C PRO A 87 -15.92 -2.84 4.13
N TRP A 88 -16.04 -1.54 3.88
CA TRP A 88 -16.02 -0.50 4.91
C TRP A 88 -17.10 0.52 4.65
N GLU A 89 -17.99 0.73 5.63
CA GLU A 89 -19.17 1.58 5.50
C GLU A 89 -18.99 2.99 6.06
N GLU A 90 -17.90 3.22 6.82
CA GLU A 90 -17.56 4.52 7.39
C GLU A 90 -16.70 5.35 6.41
N GLY A 91 -15.81 6.20 6.91
CA GLY A 91 -15.00 7.06 6.06
C GLY A 91 -13.93 6.32 5.27
N ARG A 92 -13.84 6.55 3.95
CA ARG A 92 -12.76 6.03 3.11
C ARG A 92 -12.35 7.01 2.03
N ILE A 93 -11.06 7.04 1.72
CA ILE A 93 -10.45 7.91 0.70
C ILE A 93 -9.55 7.05 -0.19
N LEU A 94 -9.73 7.12 -1.50
CA LEU A 94 -8.81 6.51 -2.45
C LEU A 94 -7.56 7.39 -2.55
N LEU A 95 -6.44 6.92 -2.01
CA LEU A 95 -5.17 7.66 -2.04
C LEU A 95 -4.47 7.50 -3.38
N SER A 96 -4.36 6.28 -3.87
CA SER A 96 -3.71 6.00 -5.15
C SER A 96 -4.27 4.75 -5.82
N SER A 97 -4.17 4.73 -7.14
CA SER A 97 -4.40 3.56 -7.97
C SER A 97 -3.21 3.42 -8.89
N GLU A 98 -2.44 2.36 -8.74
CA GLU A 98 -1.18 2.18 -9.45
C GLU A 98 -1.20 0.91 -10.31
N PRO A 99 -0.48 0.86 -11.44
CA PRO A 99 -0.41 -0.35 -12.24
C PRO A 99 0.36 -1.45 -11.50
N VAL A 100 -0.05 -2.69 -11.75
CA VAL A 100 0.76 -3.89 -11.50
C VAL A 100 1.59 -4.13 -12.76
N CYS A 101 2.88 -4.43 -12.58
CA CYS A 101 3.83 -4.55 -13.67
C CYS A 101 4.50 -5.93 -13.68
N PHE A 102 4.75 -6.46 -14.86
CA PHE A 102 5.77 -7.49 -15.07
C PHE A 102 7.14 -6.89 -14.84
N VAL A 103 8.01 -7.62 -14.16
CA VAL A 103 9.39 -7.19 -13.92
C VAL A 103 10.37 -8.35 -14.09
N CYS A 104 11.52 -8.07 -14.68
CA CYS A 104 12.67 -8.99 -14.74
C CYS A 104 13.97 -8.21 -14.83
N SER A 105 15.10 -8.88 -14.60
CA SER A 105 16.43 -8.26 -14.77
C SER A 105 16.68 -7.83 -16.21
N ARG A 106 17.65 -6.94 -16.44
CA ARG A 106 18.07 -6.55 -17.80
C ARG A 106 18.54 -7.72 -18.64
N GLU A 107 19.21 -8.69 -18.04
CA GLU A 107 19.70 -9.88 -18.72
C GLU A 107 18.59 -10.78 -19.27
N ASN A 108 17.43 -10.76 -18.59
CA ASN A 108 16.26 -11.55 -18.96
C ASN A 108 15.22 -10.75 -19.77
N ALA A 109 15.53 -9.49 -20.13
CA ALA A 109 14.56 -8.57 -20.72
C ALA A 109 13.97 -9.05 -22.06
N ASP A 110 14.76 -9.78 -22.85
CA ASP A 110 14.38 -10.27 -24.20
C ASP A 110 14.07 -11.78 -24.21
N ARG A 111 14.11 -12.45 -23.05
CA ARG A 111 13.77 -13.86 -22.92
C ARG A 111 12.25 -14.05 -22.83
N ASP A 112 11.77 -15.18 -23.33
CA ASP A 112 10.38 -15.58 -23.14
C ASP A 112 10.15 -15.88 -21.62
N PRO A 113 9.20 -15.23 -20.95
CA PRO A 113 8.87 -15.52 -19.56
C PRO A 113 8.50 -16.98 -19.28
N ALA A 114 8.08 -17.74 -20.29
CA ALA A 114 7.80 -19.18 -20.17
C ALA A 114 9.06 -20.02 -19.94
N GLU A 115 10.26 -19.50 -20.29
CA GLU A 115 11.54 -20.23 -20.23
C GLU A 115 12.26 -20.08 -18.89
N TYR A 116 11.80 -19.20 -17.99
CA TYR A 116 12.48 -18.98 -16.71
C TYR A 116 11.49 -18.80 -15.54
N PRO A 117 11.92 -19.00 -14.29
CA PRO A 117 11.00 -19.14 -13.18
C PRO A 117 10.17 -17.90 -12.90
N TYR A 118 8.90 -18.10 -12.53
CA TYR A 118 8.08 -17.09 -11.88
C TYR A 118 8.41 -17.02 -10.38
N ILE A 119 8.62 -15.84 -9.87
CA ILE A 119 8.80 -15.54 -8.45
C ILE A 119 7.47 -15.01 -7.94
N SER A 120 6.75 -15.82 -7.19
CA SER A 120 5.46 -15.46 -6.63
C SER A 120 5.60 -14.79 -5.25
N HIS A 121 4.64 -13.96 -4.91
CA HIS A 121 4.51 -13.42 -3.57
C HIS A 121 3.08 -13.60 -3.05
N ARG A 122 2.96 -13.67 -1.73
CA ARG A 122 1.65 -13.74 -1.10
C ARG A 122 0.94 -12.40 -1.25
N THR A 123 -0.30 -12.45 -1.74
CA THR A 123 -1.18 -11.28 -1.88
C THR A 123 -2.58 -11.60 -1.37
N ASP A 124 -3.54 -10.67 -1.48
CA ASP A 124 -4.93 -10.97 -1.14
C ASP A 124 -5.60 -11.81 -2.24
N PRO A 125 -6.69 -12.53 -1.91
CA PRO A 125 -7.33 -13.46 -2.85
C PRO A 125 -7.87 -12.81 -4.12
N GLU A 126 -8.28 -11.54 -4.06
CA GLU A 126 -8.81 -10.84 -5.22
C GLU A 126 -7.70 -10.48 -6.20
N GLU A 127 -6.58 -9.99 -5.70
CA GLU A 127 -5.38 -9.74 -6.52
C GLU A 127 -4.84 -11.04 -7.11
N GLU A 128 -4.77 -12.11 -6.32
CA GLU A 128 -4.36 -13.44 -6.79
C GLU A 128 -5.23 -13.94 -7.94
N LYS A 129 -6.55 -13.74 -7.87
CA LYS A 129 -7.48 -14.07 -8.92
C LYS A 129 -7.21 -13.28 -10.21
N ARG A 130 -6.99 -11.97 -10.10
CA ARG A 130 -6.70 -11.10 -11.25
C ARG A 130 -5.36 -11.45 -11.91
N LEU A 131 -4.33 -11.72 -11.13
CA LEU A 131 -3.04 -12.16 -11.63
C LEU A 131 -3.14 -13.54 -12.30
N SER A 132 -3.89 -14.47 -11.72
CA SER A 132 -4.12 -15.78 -12.31
C SER A 132 -4.85 -15.68 -13.65
N GLN A 133 -5.83 -14.80 -13.76
CA GLN A 133 -6.52 -14.52 -15.02
C GLN A 133 -5.53 -13.99 -16.07
N TRP A 134 -4.72 -12.99 -15.72
CA TRP A 134 -3.72 -12.42 -16.63
C TRP A 134 -2.72 -13.47 -17.11
N VAL A 135 -2.23 -14.31 -16.22
CA VAL A 135 -1.30 -15.41 -16.52
C VAL A 135 -1.93 -16.38 -17.52
N GLN A 136 -3.18 -16.80 -17.28
CA GLN A 136 -3.92 -17.72 -18.16
C GLN A 136 -4.15 -17.10 -19.54
N GLU A 137 -4.54 -15.82 -19.59
CA GLU A 137 -4.79 -15.11 -20.84
C GLU A 137 -3.52 -14.94 -21.70
N ASN A 138 -2.36 -14.84 -21.08
CA ASN A 138 -1.08 -14.67 -21.79
C ASN A 138 -0.33 -16.00 -22.00
N GLY A 139 -0.91 -17.14 -21.64
CA GLY A 139 -0.31 -18.45 -21.85
C GLY A 139 0.90 -18.76 -20.96
N PHE A 140 1.14 -17.99 -19.92
CA PHE A 140 2.23 -18.24 -19.00
C PHE A 140 1.92 -19.39 -18.04
N ASN A 141 2.92 -20.19 -17.76
CA ASN A 141 2.79 -21.29 -16.82
C ASN A 141 3.46 -20.92 -15.49
N ILE A 142 2.65 -20.44 -14.53
CA ILE A 142 3.13 -20.13 -13.16
C ILE A 142 3.32 -21.37 -12.28
N GLN A 143 2.94 -22.58 -12.76
CA GLN A 143 3.22 -23.83 -12.04
C GLN A 143 4.71 -24.10 -11.92
N ASN A 144 5.54 -23.46 -12.74
CA ASN A 144 7.00 -23.42 -12.61
C ASN A 144 7.49 -22.41 -11.53
N SER A 145 6.61 -21.89 -10.68
CA SER A 145 7.03 -21.07 -9.56
C SER A 145 7.91 -21.91 -8.61
N ARG A 146 9.22 -21.66 -8.64
CA ARG A 146 10.18 -22.33 -7.74
C ARG A 146 10.43 -21.55 -6.47
N MET A 147 9.94 -20.30 -6.41
CA MET A 147 10.10 -19.40 -5.27
C MET A 147 8.76 -18.72 -4.96
N MET A 148 8.31 -18.87 -3.72
CA MET A 148 7.18 -18.13 -3.15
C MET A 148 7.69 -17.36 -1.92
N LEU A 149 7.48 -16.07 -1.91
CA LEU A 149 7.91 -15.17 -0.86
C LEU A 149 6.70 -14.50 -0.22
N ASP A 150 6.81 -14.13 1.02
CA ASP A 150 5.77 -13.38 1.76
C ASP A 150 6.01 -11.86 1.73
N ASP A 151 7.23 -11.44 1.34
CA ASP A 151 7.62 -10.04 1.20
C ASP A 151 7.85 -9.66 -0.27
N ILE A 152 7.13 -8.65 -0.72
CA ILE A 152 7.17 -8.15 -2.10
C ILE A 152 8.53 -7.51 -2.46
N ASN A 153 9.24 -6.95 -1.47
CA ASN A 153 10.54 -6.35 -1.70
C ASN A 153 11.61 -7.41 -1.96
N SER A 154 11.51 -8.54 -1.26
CA SER A 154 12.34 -9.72 -1.53
C SER A 154 12.10 -10.25 -2.94
N CYS A 155 10.85 -10.27 -3.42
CA CYS A 155 10.55 -10.62 -4.82
C CYS A 155 11.22 -9.65 -5.80
N ARG A 156 11.17 -8.34 -5.51
CA ARG A 156 11.81 -7.30 -6.30
C ARG A 156 13.32 -7.55 -6.44
N GLU A 157 14.00 -7.79 -5.33
CA GLU A 157 15.45 -8.04 -5.33
C GLU A 157 15.81 -9.35 -6.04
N MET A 158 15.04 -10.43 -5.86
CA MET A 158 15.25 -11.70 -6.56
C MET A 158 15.07 -11.54 -8.08
N ALA A 159 14.04 -10.78 -8.51
CA ALA A 159 13.82 -10.48 -9.93
C ALA A 159 14.96 -9.62 -10.50
N ALA A 160 15.43 -8.61 -9.76
CA ALA A 160 16.54 -7.77 -10.15
C ALA A 160 17.85 -8.56 -10.28
N ALA A 161 18.07 -9.57 -9.42
CA ALA A 161 19.21 -10.48 -9.45
C ALA A 161 19.15 -11.54 -10.57
N GLY A 162 18.10 -11.52 -11.42
CA GLY A 162 17.98 -12.44 -12.56
C GLY A 162 17.47 -13.84 -12.24
N LEU A 163 17.00 -14.09 -11.01
CA LEU A 163 16.55 -15.42 -10.57
C LEU A 163 15.19 -15.82 -11.17
N GLY A 164 14.47 -14.86 -11.76
CA GLY A 164 13.18 -15.08 -12.37
C GLY A 164 12.52 -13.78 -12.78
N TRP A 165 11.23 -13.87 -13.10
CA TRP A 165 10.35 -12.71 -13.30
C TRP A 165 9.27 -12.68 -12.22
N SER A 166 8.70 -11.50 -11.98
CA SER A 166 7.63 -11.33 -11.01
C SER A 166 6.59 -10.33 -11.51
N THR A 167 5.45 -10.27 -10.82
CA THR A 167 4.43 -9.24 -11.01
C THR A 167 4.37 -8.36 -9.76
N LEU A 168 4.75 -7.10 -9.89
CA LEU A 168 4.91 -6.20 -8.76
C LEU A 168 4.15 -4.88 -8.97
N PRO A 169 3.57 -4.28 -7.94
CA PRO A 169 2.93 -2.99 -8.04
C PRO A 169 3.95 -1.86 -8.18
N ALA A 170 3.59 -0.81 -8.90
CA ALA A 170 4.47 0.29 -9.25
C ALA A 170 5.09 1.01 -8.05
N ILE A 171 4.45 1.02 -6.89
CA ILE A 171 4.96 1.68 -5.69
C ILE A 171 6.38 1.24 -5.30
N CYS A 172 6.75 0.00 -5.59
CA CYS A 172 8.06 -0.55 -5.23
C CYS A 172 9.07 -0.53 -6.40
N LEU A 173 8.74 0.08 -7.54
CA LEU A 173 9.52 -0.03 -8.78
C LEU A 173 10.26 1.24 -9.21
N GLY A 174 10.24 2.32 -8.42
CA GLY A 174 10.78 3.62 -8.82
C GLY A 174 12.24 3.60 -9.30
N ASP A 175 13.06 2.74 -8.70
CA ASP A 175 14.49 2.55 -9.02
C ASP A 175 14.82 1.11 -9.45
N PHE A 176 13.85 0.37 -9.96
CA PHE A 176 14.06 -1.01 -10.38
C PHE A 176 15.06 -1.08 -11.55
N PRO A 177 16.16 -1.87 -11.43
CA PRO A 177 17.27 -1.83 -12.40
C PRO A 177 17.03 -2.71 -13.64
N GLY A 178 15.80 -3.17 -13.89
CA GLY A 178 15.44 -4.09 -14.96
C GLY A 178 14.32 -3.59 -15.87
N LYS A 179 13.70 -4.53 -16.58
CA LYS A 179 12.52 -4.29 -17.43
C LYS A 179 11.28 -4.20 -16.55
N VAL A 180 10.46 -3.18 -16.79
CA VAL A 180 9.18 -2.95 -16.14
C VAL A 180 8.11 -2.73 -17.20
N VAL A 181 7.06 -3.56 -17.22
CA VAL A 181 5.96 -3.47 -18.20
C VAL A 181 4.63 -3.53 -17.48
N PRO A 182 3.78 -2.51 -17.57
CA PRO A 182 2.43 -2.55 -17.01
C PRO A 182 1.59 -3.71 -17.59
N LEU A 183 0.79 -4.34 -16.73
CA LEU A 183 -0.05 -5.46 -17.11
C LEU A 183 -1.45 -5.00 -17.56
N PHE A 184 -1.94 -5.62 -18.63
CA PHE A 184 -3.28 -5.42 -19.16
C PHE A 184 -3.92 -6.79 -19.43
N LEU A 185 -5.20 -6.93 -19.13
CA LEU A 185 -6.01 -8.06 -19.57
C LEU A 185 -6.21 -7.98 -21.10
N LYS A 186 -6.64 -9.07 -21.72
CA LYS A 186 -6.88 -9.14 -23.18
C LYS A 186 -7.91 -8.11 -23.69
N ASP A 187 -8.84 -7.71 -22.85
CA ASP A 187 -9.83 -6.68 -23.15
C ASP A 187 -9.26 -5.24 -23.05
N GLY A 188 -7.98 -5.08 -22.72
CA GLY A 188 -7.31 -3.80 -22.52
C GLY A 188 -7.46 -3.22 -21.12
N THR A 189 -8.12 -3.91 -20.20
CA THR A 189 -8.28 -3.46 -18.80
C THR A 189 -6.93 -3.50 -18.07
N PRO A 190 -6.43 -2.38 -17.52
CA PRO A 190 -5.17 -2.37 -16.78
C PRO A 190 -5.33 -3.10 -15.44
N LEU A 191 -4.35 -3.91 -15.07
CA LEU A 191 -4.26 -4.43 -13.71
C LEU A 191 -3.75 -3.31 -12.80
N ARG A 192 -4.56 -2.94 -11.82
CA ARG A 192 -4.25 -1.85 -10.90
C ARG A 192 -4.39 -2.30 -9.45
N ARG A 193 -3.53 -1.74 -8.62
CA ARG A 193 -3.56 -1.92 -7.17
C ARG A 193 -3.99 -0.62 -6.50
N ASN A 194 -5.12 -0.65 -5.80
CA ASN A 194 -5.63 0.50 -5.08
C ASN A 194 -5.04 0.56 -3.66
N THR A 195 -4.78 1.78 -3.21
CA THR A 195 -4.44 2.10 -1.82
C THR A 195 -5.51 3.02 -1.28
N TRP A 196 -6.15 2.59 -0.20
CA TRP A 196 -7.22 3.30 0.47
C TRP A 196 -6.79 3.73 1.86
N LEU A 197 -7.24 4.88 2.31
CA LEU A 197 -7.28 5.27 3.70
C LEU A 197 -8.70 5.03 4.20
N PHE A 198 -8.84 4.24 5.25
CA PHE A 198 -10.07 3.96 5.97
C PHE A 198 -10.00 4.60 7.34
N TYR A 199 -11.09 5.19 7.81
CA TYR A 199 -11.15 5.80 9.14
C TYR A 199 -12.54 5.66 9.75
N HIS A 200 -12.60 5.65 11.09
CA HIS A 200 -13.86 5.69 11.82
C HIS A 200 -14.46 7.08 11.75
N ALA A 201 -15.77 7.18 11.55
CA ALA A 201 -16.46 8.45 11.38
C ALA A 201 -16.29 9.39 12.59
N ASP A 202 -16.36 8.85 13.81
CA ASP A 202 -16.12 9.58 15.05
C ASP A 202 -14.69 10.12 15.19
N SER A 203 -13.71 9.44 14.59
CA SER A 203 -12.32 9.88 14.60
C SER A 203 -12.08 11.13 13.76
N TYR A 204 -12.95 11.43 12.80
CA TYR A 204 -12.90 12.65 12.01
C TYR A 204 -13.15 13.92 12.84
N GLU A 205 -13.76 13.81 14.02
CA GLU A 205 -13.94 14.94 14.93
C GLU A 205 -12.62 15.43 15.57
N LEU A 206 -11.58 14.60 15.53
CA LEU A 206 -10.26 14.93 16.08
C LEU A 206 -9.44 15.77 15.09
N LEU A 207 -9.02 16.98 15.51
CA LEU A 207 -8.27 17.91 14.65
C LEU A 207 -7.00 17.29 14.06
N GLN A 208 -6.25 16.53 14.84
CA GLN A 208 -5.04 15.84 14.36
C GLN A 208 -5.34 14.81 13.28
N VAL A 209 -6.50 14.15 13.34
CA VAL A 209 -6.95 13.22 12.28
C VAL A 209 -7.34 14.00 11.03
N GLN A 210 -8.17 15.05 11.14
CA GLN A 210 -8.56 15.88 9.99
C GLN A 210 -7.32 16.42 9.25
N LYS A 211 -6.37 16.99 10.00
CA LYS A 211 -5.14 17.54 9.42
C LYS A 211 -4.25 16.49 8.78
N PHE A 212 -4.24 15.27 9.31
CA PHE A 212 -3.56 14.17 8.67
C PHE A 212 -4.23 13.76 7.34
N LEU A 213 -5.56 13.67 7.32
CA LEU A 213 -6.33 13.37 6.09
C LEU A 213 -6.09 14.44 5.01
N GLU A 214 -6.14 15.72 5.37
CA GLU A 214 -5.85 16.84 4.46
C GLU A 214 -4.43 16.74 3.88
N THR A 215 -3.43 16.48 4.74
CA THR A 215 -2.02 16.40 4.36
C THR A 215 -1.77 15.25 3.40
N ILE A 216 -2.28 14.05 3.70
CA ILE A 216 -2.06 12.87 2.87
C ILE A 216 -2.77 12.99 1.52
N GLU A 217 -4.00 13.51 1.47
CA GLU A 217 -4.72 13.74 0.22
C GLU A 217 -3.99 14.76 -0.67
N GLN A 218 -3.52 15.85 -0.08
CA GLN A 218 -2.76 16.85 -0.83
C GLN A 218 -1.45 16.28 -1.39
N TYR A 219 -0.74 15.49 -0.58
CA TYR A 219 0.48 14.80 -1.01
C TYR A 219 0.22 13.86 -2.19
N GLU A 220 -0.80 13.00 -2.10
CA GLU A 220 -1.10 12.02 -3.15
C GLU A 220 -1.59 12.69 -4.45
N ARG A 221 -2.36 13.77 -4.37
CA ARG A 221 -2.76 14.56 -5.55
C ARG A 221 -1.56 15.16 -6.27
N ASN A 222 -0.53 15.59 -5.53
CA ASN A 222 0.64 16.23 -6.10
C ASN A 222 1.69 15.23 -6.62
N THR A 223 1.64 13.98 -6.16
CA THR A 223 2.73 12.99 -6.35
C THR A 223 2.30 11.78 -7.17
N GLY A 224 1.20 11.84 -7.92
CA GLY A 224 0.64 10.71 -8.68
C GLY A 224 1.71 9.83 -9.33
N ILE A 225 1.62 8.50 -9.18
CA ILE A 225 2.60 7.54 -9.72
C ILE A 225 2.53 7.61 -11.26
N GLN A 226 3.49 8.28 -11.89
CA GLN A 226 3.71 8.23 -13.33
C GLN A 226 4.72 7.11 -13.63
N ILE A 227 4.27 6.06 -14.32
CA ILE A 227 5.19 5.14 -14.99
C ILE A 227 5.30 5.60 -16.44
N ALA A 228 6.54 5.80 -16.93
CA ALA A 228 6.79 6.04 -18.32
C ALA A 228 6.16 4.92 -19.17
N SER A 229 5.38 5.30 -20.19
CA SER A 229 4.72 4.37 -21.10
C SER A 229 5.77 3.54 -21.86
N GLY A 230 6.09 2.37 -21.32
CA GLY A 230 6.84 1.33 -22.01
C GLY A 230 5.95 0.67 -23.06
N SER A 231 6.48 0.37 -24.24
CA SER A 231 5.80 -0.40 -25.29
C SER A 231 5.31 -1.74 -24.73
N GLY A 232 4.00 -1.95 -24.84
CA GLY A 232 3.34 -3.17 -24.33
C GLY A 232 3.92 -4.47 -24.91
N PHE A 233 3.65 -5.57 -24.23
CA PHE A 233 3.92 -6.92 -24.74
C PHE A 233 3.26 -7.07 -26.13
N ARG A 234 4.06 -7.31 -27.15
CA ARG A 234 3.56 -7.81 -28.44
C ARG A 234 3.48 -9.34 -28.30
N SER A 235 2.27 -9.88 -28.23
CA SER A 235 2.02 -11.30 -28.46
C SER A 235 2.45 -11.65 -29.87
N HIS A 236 3.34 -12.60 -30.00
CA HIS A 236 3.59 -13.32 -31.25
C HIS A 236 2.58 -14.46 -31.43
#